data_3c1c79d0511dabc323afc25aad44b4e3
#
_entry.id   3c1c79d0511dabc323afc25aad44b4e3
#
_cell.length_a   1.000
_cell.length_b   1.000
_cell.length_c   1.000
_cell.angle_alpha   90.00
_cell.angle_beta   90.00
_cell.angle_gamma   90.00
#
_symmetry.space_group_name_H-M   'P 1'
#
loop_
_entity.id
_entity.type
_entity.pdbx_description
1 polymer ?
#
loop_
_entity_poly.entity_id
_entity_poly.type
_entity_poly.pdbx_seq_one_letter_code
_entity_poly.pdbx_strand_id
1 'polypeptide(L)'
;MEEKTYVDDIDRSLYDFRNEDKDAYRIQEGLTREIVEKISREKHDPEWMLEFRLKSLDIYNKLQVPNWGPSIDGLNMDNIVTYVRPNTNMQGKWENVPEDIKDTFDRLGIPQAEQSSLAGVGAQYDSEVVYHNVRKEVEEQGVIYTDMESALNGPYAEMVHEHFMKLVPPTDHKFAALHGAVWSGGSFVYVPKGVSVAIPLQSYFRLNAKGAGQFEHTLIIVDEGADLHFIEGCSAPKYNVANLHAGCVELFIGKNAKLRYSTIENWSKNMYNLNTKRALVEEGGTIEWVSGSFGSRVSYLYPMSILNGTGAHSEFTGVTFAGHSQNLDTGCKVVHNAPKTTSVVNTRSISKSGGISTFRSSVVVTNKAKQAISSVSCQSLMLDNISRSDTIPAIDVRTADADIGHEAKIGRISDDAVFYLMSRGISEEEARAMIVSGFADNVSKELPLEYAVEMNNLIRLEMQGSIG
;
A
#
# COMPACT_ATOMS: atom_id res chain seq x y z
N MET A 1 -22.07 -21.40 11.46
CA MET A 1 -21.32 -21.82 10.26
C MET A 1 -20.25 -20.78 10.09
N GLU A 2 -18.98 -21.15 10.16
CA GLU A 2 -17.90 -20.21 9.78
C GLU A 2 -18.09 -19.90 8.29
N GLU A 3 -18.15 -18.61 7.96
CA GLU A 3 -18.22 -18.17 6.57
C GLU A 3 -16.90 -18.55 5.87
N LYS A 4 -17.00 -19.14 4.67
CA LYS A 4 -15.82 -19.49 3.88
C LYS A 4 -15.10 -18.20 3.47
N THR A 5 -13.82 -18.10 3.80
CA THR A 5 -12.95 -16.95 3.46
C THR A 5 -12.15 -17.18 2.16
N TYR A 6 -12.59 -18.07 1.28
CA TYR A 6 -11.95 -18.37 -0.02
C TYR A 6 -12.96 -18.92 -1.03
N VAL A 7 -12.61 -18.83 -2.31
CA VAL A 7 -13.35 -19.40 -3.45
C VAL A 7 -12.60 -20.63 -3.95
N ASP A 8 -13.31 -21.73 -4.23
CA ASP A 8 -12.69 -23.03 -4.52
C ASP A 8 -11.96 -23.08 -5.87
N ASP A 9 -12.51 -22.48 -6.93
CA ASP A 9 -11.92 -22.47 -8.29
C ASP A 9 -11.64 -21.04 -8.72
N ILE A 10 -10.42 -20.55 -8.39
CA ILE A 10 -10.00 -19.22 -8.81
C ILE A 10 -8.98 -19.31 -9.95
N ASP A 11 -9.19 -18.51 -11.00
CA ASP A 11 -8.28 -18.38 -12.12
C ASP A 11 -7.59 -17.01 -12.09
N ARG A 12 -6.28 -16.98 -12.31
CA ARG A 12 -5.49 -15.73 -12.36
C ARG A 12 -5.93 -14.79 -13.48
N SER A 13 -6.59 -15.29 -14.52
CA SER A 13 -7.20 -14.45 -15.56
C SER A 13 -8.17 -13.40 -15.00
N LEU A 14 -8.69 -13.63 -13.80
CA LEU A 14 -9.50 -12.66 -13.05
C LEU A 14 -8.73 -11.36 -12.73
N TYR A 15 -7.42 -11.43 -12.57
CA TYR A 15 -6.56 -10.28 -12.22
C TYR A 15 -5.67 -9.82 -13.37
N ASP A 16 -5.25 -10.74 -14.26
CA ASP A 16 -4.30 -10.47 -15.35
C ASP A 16 -4.97 -9.90 -16.63
N PHE A 17 -6.31 -9.74 -16.63
CA PHE A 17 -7.02 -9.15 -17.77
C PHE A 17 -6.63 -7.67 -17.97
N ARG A 18 -6.70 -7.20 -19.21
CA ARG A 18 -6.42 -5.81 -19.58
C ARG A 18 -7.47 -5.30 -20.55
N ASN A 19 -7.74 -4.01 -20.50
CA ASN A 19 -8.52 -3.33 -21.51
C ASN A 19 -7.62 -2.89 -22.68
N GLU A 20 -8.23 -2.61 -23.82
CA GLU A 20 -7.54 -1.92 -24.92
C GLU A 20 -7.13 -0.50 -24.45
N ASP A 21 -5.96 -0.04 -24.93
CA ASP A 21 -5.51 1.33 -24.66
C ASP A 21 -6.42 2.32 -25.42
N LYS A 22 -7.30 3.02 -24.67
CA LYS A 22 -8.21 4.05 -25.16
C LYS A 22 -8.00 5.36 -24.41
N ASP A 23 -6.73 5.75 -24.29
CA ASP A 23 -6.34 6.95 -23.57
C ASP A 23 -6.87 8.21 -24.28
N ALA A 24 -7.43 9.16 -23.53
CA ALA A 24 -7.74 10.50 -24.05
C ALA A 24 -6.47 11.32 -24.23
N TYR A 25 -5.48 11.07 -23.35
CA TYR A 25 -4.17 11.74 -23.41
C TYR A 25 -3.10 10.83 -22.79
N ARG A 26 -1.95 10.76 -23.44
CA ARG A 26 -0.76 10.07 -22.95
C ARG A 26 0.45 10.98 -23.15
N ILE A 27 1.17 11.25 -22.07
CA ILE A 27 2.39 12.03 -22.15
C ILE A 27 3.52 11.20 -22.77
N GLN A 28 4.51 11.83 -23.34
CA GLN A 28 5.70 11.13 -23.83
C GLN A 28 6.46 10.44 -22.71
N GLU A 29 7.19 9.38 -23.03
CA GLU A 29 8.05 8.66 -22.09
C GLU A 29 9.16 9.57 -21.53
N GLY A 30 9.63 9.22 -20.31
CA GLY A 30 10.73 9.90 -19.64
C GLY A 30 10.31 10.89 -18.56
N LEU A 31 11.29 11.59 -18.03
CA LEU A 31 11.15 12.57 -16.96
C LEU A 31 11.99 13.81 -17.24
N THR A 32 11.35 14.84 -17.77
CA THR A 32 11.97 16.12 -18.11
C THR A 32 11.18 17.28 -17.52
N ARG A 33 11.78 18.47 -17.49
CA ARG A 33 11.10 19.71 -17.07
C ARG A 33 9.81 19.94 -17.88
N GLU A 34 9.88 19.76 -19.20
CA GLU A 34 8.73 19.93 -20.10
C GLU A 34 7.58 18.96 -19.77
N ILE A 35 7.91 17.70 -19.44
CA ILE A 35 6.93 16.70 -19.00
C ILE A 35 6.24 17.15 -17.71
N VAL A 36 7.00 17.59 -16.71
CA VAL A 36 6.46 18.07 -15.43
C VAL A 36 5.56 19.29 -15.62
N GLU A 37 5.96 20.25 -16.46
CA GLU A 37 5.13 21.42 -16.79
C GLU A 37 3.85 21.03 -17.56
N LYS A 38 3.90 20.00 -18.41
CA LYS A 38 2.71 19.47 -19.08
C LYS A 38 1.75 18.81 -18.10
N ILE A 39 2.24 17.96 -17.17
CA ILE A 39 1.42 17.36 -16.12
C ILE A 39 0.72 18.45 -15.31
N SER A 40 1.47 19.47 -14.86
CA SER A 40 0.91 20.57 -14.08
C SER A 40 -0.20 21.32 -14.81
N ARG A 41 -0.04 21.56 -16.12
CA ARG A 41 -1.10 22.17 -16.94
C ARG A 41 -2.35 21.29 -17.08
N GLU A 42 -2.15 19.98 -17.32
CA GLU A 42 -3.27 19.01 -17.41
C GLU A 42 -4.04 18.91 -16.10
N LYS A 43 -3.35 19.03 -14.97
CA LYS A 43 -3.93 18.97 -13.62
C LYS A 43 -4.48 20.31 -13.12
N HIS A 44 -4.31 21.39 -13.90
CA HIS A 44 -4.71 22.74 -13.49
C HIS A 44 -4.11 23.16 -12.15
N ASP A 45 -2.85 22.80 -11.91
CA ASP A 45 -2.16 23.08 -10.65
C ASP A 45 -2.11 24.57 -10.34
N PRO A 46 -2.26 24.99 -9.07
CA PRO A 46 -1.90 26.34 -8.64
C PRO A 46 -0.38 26.56 -8.78
N GLU A 47 0.03 27.83 -8.89
CA GLU A 47 1.43 28.21 -9.13
C GLU A 47 2.43 27.56 -8.14
N TRP A 48 2.09 27.54 -6.85
CA TRP A 48 2.94 26.94 -5.84
C TRP A 48 3.16 25.43 -6.06
N MET A 49 2.18 24.71 -6.63
CA MET A 49 2.30 23.29 -6.92
C MET A 49 3.22 23.06 -8.13
N LEU A 50 3.14 23.89 -9.17
CA LEU A 50 4.11 23.83 -10.27
C LEU A 50 5.55 24.06 -9.77
N GLU A 51 5.76 25.08 -8.94
CA GLU A 51 7.07 25.36 -8.34
C GLU A 51 7.56 24.16 -7.50
N PHE A 52 6.66 23.56 -6.71
CA PHE A 52 6.95 22.38 -5.91
C PHE A 52 7.37 21.20 -6.78
N ARG A 53 6.65 20.91 -7.87
CA ARG A 53 6.98 19.84 -8.82
C ARG A 53 8.36 20.05 -9.45
N LEU A 54 8.65 21.25 -9.92
CA LEU A 54 9.93 21.58 -10.55
C LEU A 54 11.10 21.46 -9.55
N LYS A 55 10.91 21.93 -8.33
CA LYS A 55 11.89 21.75 -7.24
C LYS A 55 12.11 20.26 -6.92
N SER A 56 11.06 19.48 -6.93
CA SER A 56 11.14 18.03 -6.72
C SER A 56 11.91 17.34 -7.84
N LEU A 57 11.73 17.75 -9.09
CA LEU A 57 12.52 17.27 -10.22
C LEU A 57 14.02 17.62 -10.06
N ASP A 58 14.34 18.83 -9.63
CA ASP A 58 15.73 19.24 -9.38
C ASP A 58 16.38 18.41 -8.26
N ILE A 59 15.61 18.04 -7.23
CA ILE A 59 16.05 17.15 -6.15
C ILE A 59 16.24 15.73 -6.70
N TYR A 60 15.29 15.21 -7.48
CA TYR A 60 15.38 13.90 -8.12
C TYR A 60 16.69 13.74 -8.92
N ASN A 61 17.04 14.76 -9.70
CA ASN A 61 18.24 14.74 -10.54
C ASN A 61 19.55 14.70 -9.72
N LYS A 62 19.53 15.16 -8.46
CA LYS A 62 20.69 15.19 -7.56
C LYS A 62 20.80 13.93 -6.69
N LEU A 63 19.68 13.30 -6.36
CA LEU A 63 19.64 12.14 -5.48
C LEU A 63 20.04 10.86 -6.23
N GLN A 64 20.74 9.98 -5.51
CA GLN A 64 21.06 8.65 -5.99
C GLN A 64 19.97 7.66 -5.65
N VAL A 65 19.86 6.58 -6.45
CA VAL A 65 19.00 5.45 -6.10
C VAL A 65 19.54 4.81 -4.80
N PRO A 66 18.66 4.48 -3.84
CA PRO A 66 19.08 3.74 -2.64
C PRO A 66 19.79 2.44 -3.00
N ASN A 67 20.89 2.13 -2.31
CA ASN A 67 21.75 0.96 -2.58
C ASN A 67 21.56 -0.17 -1.57
N TRP A 68 20.64 -0.05 -0.64
CA TRP A 68 20.42 -1.03 0.43
C TRP A 68 19.34 -2.06 0.11
N GLY A 69 18.49 -1.81 -0.88
CA GLY A 69 17.41 -2.70 -1.31
C GLY A 69 17.77 -3.57 -2.52
N PRO A 70 16.82 -4.34 -3.06
CA PRO A 70 16.98 -5.07 -4.31
C PRO A 70 17.40 -4.19 -5.48
N SER A 71 18.13 -4.77 -6.47
CA SER A 71 18.43 -4.03 -7.70
C SER A 71 17.16 -3.65 -8.47
N ILE A 72 17.13 -2.42 -8.96
CA ILE A 72 16.11 -1.91 -9.86
C ILE A 72 16.65 -1.64 -11.27
N ASP A 73 17.77 -2.27 -11.65
CA ASP A 73 18.45 -2.04 -12.94
C ASP A 73 17.57 -2.30 -14.16
N GLY A 74 16.50 -3.10 -14.00
CA GLY A 74 15.49 -3.31 -15.05
C GLY A 74 14.47 -2.18 -15.21
N LEU A 75 14.50 -1.15 -14.34
CA LEU A 75 13.64 0.04 -14.44
C LEU A 75 14.42 1.19 -15.07
N ASN A 76 14.03 1.57 -16.28
CA ASN A 76 14.56 2.77 -16.95
C ASN A 76 13.47 3.85 -17.04
N MET A 77 13.66 4.95 -16.34
CA MET A 77 12.70 6.07 -16.32
C MET A 77 12.52 6.74 -17.68
N ASP A 78 13.49 6.62 -18.61
CA ASP A 78 13.36 7.15 -19.97
C ASP A 78 12.27 6.42 -20.79
N ASN A 79 11.89 5.20 -20.35
CA ASN A 79 10.87 4.36 -20.98
C ASN A 79 9.55 4.31 -20.19
N ILE A 80 9.42 5.10 -19.13
CA ILE A 80 8.19 5.15 -18.31
C ILE A 80 7.36 6.36 -18.71
N VAL A 81 6.09 6.10 -19.01
CA VAL A 81 5.08 7.14 -19.20
C VAL A 81 4.58 7.56 -17.82
N THR A 82 4.79 8.82 -17.47
CA THR A 82 4.50 9.32 -16.10
C THR A 82 3.09 9.85 -15.91
N TYR A 83 2.31 9.99 -16.99
CA TYR A 83 0.92 10.42 -16.92
C TYR A 83 0.10 9.88 -18.09
N VAL A 84 -1.03 9.24 -17.75
CA VAL A 84 -2.00 8.70 -18.71
C VAL A 84 -3.41 9.07 -18.23
N ARG A 85 -4.15 9.83 -19.04
CA ARG A 85 -5.54 10.18 -18.76
C ARG A 85 -6.47 9.27 -19.55
N PRO A 86 -7.35 8.49 -18.89
CA PRO A 86 -8.37 7.69 -19.56
C PRO A 86 -9.41 8.59 -20.23
N ASN A 87 -10.18 8.03 -21.16
CA ASN A 87 -11.21 8.77 -21.88
C ASN A 87 -12.52 8.89 -21.05
N THR A 88 -12.38 9.40 -19.83
CA THR A 88 -13.52 9.69 -18.95
C THR A 88 -13.12 10.75 -17.94
N ASN A 89 -14.13 11.42 -17.36
CA ASN A 89 -13.97 12.26 -16.18
C ASN A 89 -14.49 11.50 -14.96
N MET A 90 -14.15 11.96 -13.76
CA MET A 90 -14.67 11.42 -12.50
C MET A 90 -16.19 11.41 -12.48
N GLN A 91 -16.78 10.28 -12.12
CA GLN A 91 -18.24 10.05 -12.04
C GLN A 91 -18.65 9.85 -10.58
N GLY A 92 -19.78 10.44 -10.18
CA GLY A 92 -20.39 10.20 -8.87
C GLY A 92 -21.44 9.08 -8.87
N LYS A 93 -21.70 8.45 -10.03
CA LYS A 93 -22.61 7.31 -10.17
C LYS A 93 -21.98 6.24 -11.02
N TRP A 94 -22.04 5.00 -10.52
CA TRP A 94 -21.43 3.85 -11.17
C TRP A 94 -21.93 3.61 -12.61
N GLU A 95 -23.21 3.87 -12.85
CA GLU A 95 -23.84 3.68 -14.16
C GLU A 95 -23.22 4.57 -15.25
N ASN A 96 -22.61 5.69 -14.87
CA ASN A 96 -22.00 6.66 -15.78
C ASN A 96 -20.53 6.35 -16.11
N VAL A 97 -19.91 5.41 -15.41
CA VAL A 97 -18.52 4.97 -15.70
C VAL A 97 -18.52 4.22 -17.05
N PRO A 98 -17.53 4.46 -17.94
CA PRO A 98 -17.41 3.72 -19.21
C PRO A 98 -17.40 2.21 -19.01
N GLU A 99 -18.05 1.46 -19.92
CA GLU A 99 -18.30 0.02 -19.78
C GLU A 99 -17.02 -0.80 -19.60
N ASP A 100 -15.99 -0.51 -20.36
CA ASP A 100 -14.68 -1.19 -20.28
C ASP A 100 -13.97 -0.98 -18.92
N ILE A 101 -14.07 0.23 -18.37
CA ILE A 101 -13.55 0.55 -17.02
C ILE A 101 -14.44 -0.10 -15.96
N LYS A 102 -15.76 -0.05 -16.15
CA LYS A 102 -16.75 -0.68 -15.28
C LYS A 102 -16.51 -2.18 -15.16
N ASP A 103 -16.40 -2.89 -16.31
CA ASP A 103 -16.08 -4.31 -16.34
C ASP A 103 -14.81 -4.66 -15.57
N THR A 104 -13.81 -3.77 -15.58
CA THR A 104 -12.59 -3.94 -14.81
C THR A 104 -12.87 -3.99 -13.30
N PHE A 105 -13.56 -2.98 -12.79
CA PHE A 105 -13.83 -2.89 -11.35
C PHE A 105 -14.91 -3.89 -10.89
N ASP A 106 -15.86 -4.26 -11.77
CA ASP A 106 -16.86 -5.32 -11.50
C ASP A 106 -16.16 -6.68 -11.32
N ARG A 107 -15.20 -7.03 -12.19
CA ARG A 107 -14.39 -8.26 -12.05
C ARG A 107 -13.54 -8.27 -10.79
N LEU A 108 -13.09 -7.11 -10.33
CA LEU A 108 -12.35 -6.95 -9.09
C LEU A 108 -13.25 -6.88 -7.84
N GLY A 109 -14.57 -6.94 -8.01
CA GLY A 109 -15.53 -6.97 -6.91
C GLY A 109 -15.77 -5.63 -6.19
N ILE A 110 -15.30 -4.50 -6.75
CA ILE A 110 -15.37 -3.19 -6.08
C ILE A 110 -16.80 -2.71 -5.85
N PRO A 111 -17.73 -2.78 -6.82
CA PRO A 111 -19.12 -2.33 -6.59
C PRO A 111 -19.86 -3.17 -5.56
N GLN A 112 -19.58 -4.48 -5.49
CA GLN A 112 -20.19 -5.37 -4.53
C GLN A 112 -19.73 -5.03 -3.10
N ALA A 113 -18.43 -4.74 -2.93
CA ALA A 113 -17.86 -4.29 -1.66
C ALA A 113 -18.44 -2.95 -1.23
N GLU A 114 -18.63 -1.99 -2.17
CA GLU A 114 -19.25 -0.69 -1.89
C GLU A 114 -20.67 -0.84 -1.34
N GLN A 115 -21.47 -1.71 -1.95
CA GLN A 115 -22.86 -1.92 -1.53
C GLN A 115 -22.96 -2.59 -0.15
N SER A 116 -22.09 -3.54 0.16
CA SER A 116 -22.18 -4.40 1.33
C SER A 116 -21.43 -3.87 2.55
N SER A 117 -20.22 -3.35 2.37
CA SER A 117 -19.25 -3.21 3.47
C SER A 117 -18.48 -1.88 3.51
N LEU A 118 -18.73 -0.93 2.61
CA LEU A 118 -17.99 0.33 2.54
C LEU A 118 -18.87 1.57 2.75
N ALA A 119 -18.31 2.58 3.38
CA ALA A 119 -18.93 3.89 3.59
C ALA A 119 -18.64 4.89 2.47
N GLY A 120 -17.64 4.62 1.64
CA GLY A 120 -17.29 5.40 0.47
C GLY A 120 -16.20 4.71 -0.33
N VAL A 121 -16.16 4.97 -1.63
CA VAL A 121 -15.22 4.38 -2.59
C VAL A 121 -14.67 5.44 -3.53
N GLY A 122 -13.35 5.41 -3.72
CA GLY A 122 -12.66 6.06 -4.82
C GLY A 122 -12.03 5.00 -5.72
N ALA A 123 -12.26 5.08 -7.03
CA ALA A 123 -11.63 4.19 -8.00
C ALA A 123 -10.80 5.01 -8.98
N GLN A 124 -9.50 4.71 -9.02
CA GLN A 124 -8.55 5.30 -9.94
C GLN A 124 -8.19 4.32 -11.04
N TYR A 125 -8.17 4.81 -12.26
CA TYR A 125 -7.73 4.08 -13.44
C TYR A 125 -6.60 4.86 -14.11
N ASP A 126 -5.42 4.25 -14.18
CA ASP A 126 -4.18 4.90 -14.58
C ASP A 126 -3.86 6.14 -13.72
N SER A 127 -3.83 7.34 -14.28
CA SER A 127 -3.45 8.55 -13.56
C SER A 127 -4.64 9.35 -13.00
N GLU A 128 -5.89 8.89 -13.16
CA GLU A 128 -7.08 9.67 -12.82
C GLU A 128 -8.07 8.89 -11.96
N VAL A 129 -8.68 9.56 -10.99
CA VAL A 129 -9.87 9.05 -10.30
C VAL A 129 -11.06 9.11 -11.26
N VAL A 130 -11.63 7.97 -11.57
CA VAL A 130 -12.73 7.81 -12.55
C VAL A 130 -14.10 7.63 -11.91
N TYR A 131 -14.12 7.20 -10.66
CA TYR A 131 -15.33 7.06 -9.86
C TYR A 131 -15.06 7.46 -8.41
N HIS A 132 -16.02 8.17 -7.82
CA HIS A 132 -15.95 8.54 -6.42
C HIS A 132 -17.38 8.66 -5.85
N ASN A 133 -17.62 8.03 -4.72
CA ASN A 133 -18.88 8.11 -4.01
C ASN A 133 -18.68 7.96 -2.50
N VAL A 134 -19.44 8.69 -1.70
CA VAL A 134 -19.48 8.62 -0.24
C VAL A 134 -20.92 8.51 0.22
N ARG A 135 -21.17 7.70 1.24
CA ARG A 135 -22.52 7.62 1.83
C ARG A 135 -22.87 8.94 2.51
N LYS A 136 -24.10 9.37 2.28
CA LYS A 136 -24.61 10.66 2.77
C LYS A 136 -24.51 10.79 4.29
N GLU A 137 -24.73 9.72 5.03
CA GLU A 137 -24.62 9.67 6.49
C GLU A 137 -23.20 9.97 6.99
N VAL A 138 -22.19 9.71 6.19
CA VAL A 138 -20.78 10.00 6.51
C VAL A 138 -20.48 11.47 6.19
N GLU A 139 -20.96 11.97 5.04
CA GLU A 139 -20.83 13.40 4.69
C GLU A 139 -21.56 14.30 5.69
N GLU A 140 -22.73 13.92 6.17
CA GLU A 140 -23.52 14.65 7.17
C GLU A 140 -22.81 14.76 8.53
N GLN A 141 -21.85 13.87 8.82
CA GLN A 141 -20.98 13.96 10.00
C GLN A 141 -19.80 14.95 9.79
N GLY A 142 -19.69 15.54 8.60
CA GLY A 142 -18.61 16.45 8.23
C GLY A 142 -17.33 15.76 7.77
N VAL A 143 -17.36 14.43 7.52
CA VAL A 143 -16.25 13.71 6.93
C VAL A 143 -16.07 14.15 5.49
N ILE A 144 -14.84 14.47 5.12
CA ILE A 144 -14.47 14.80 3.75
C ILE A 144 -13.72 13.60 3.18
N TYR A 145 -14.20 13.11 2.04
CA TYR A 145 -13.47 12.16 1.22
C TYR A 145 -13.63 12.59 -0.24
N THR A 146 -12.53 12.89 -0.91
CA THR A 146 -12.50 13.30 -2.32
C THR A 146 -11.15 12.90 -2.94
N ASP A 147 -10.99 13.10 -4.25
CA ASP A 147 -9.69 12.99 -4.89
C ASP A 147 -8.78 14.18 -4.54
N MET A 148 -7.47 13.98 -4.70
CA MET A 148 -6.47 14.98 -4.31
C MET A 148 -6.52 16.26 -5.16
N GLU A 149 -6.82 16.15 -6.45
CA GLU A 149 -6.91 17.35 -7.32
C GLU A 149 -8.12 18.20 -6.97
N SER A 150 -9.26 17.58 -6.67
CA SER A 150 -10.45 18.30 -6.20
C SER A 150 -10.20 18.99 -4.85
N ALA A 151 -9.45 18.33 -3.95
CA ALA A 151 -9.05 18.95 -2.68
C ALA A 151 -8.09 20.13 -2.90
N LEU A 152 -7.09 19.95 -3.77
CA LEU A 152 -6.07 20.97 -4.07
C LEU A 152 -6.66 22.23 -4.72
N ASN A 153 -7.62 22.07 -5.62
CA ASN A 153 -8.23 23.15 -6.40
C ASN A 153 -9.56 23.64 -5.83
N GLY A 154 -10.01 23.09 -4.70
CA GLY A 154 -11.30 23.32 -4.09
C GLY A 154 -11.24 24.00 -2.71
N PRO A 155 -12.28 23.81 -1.91
CA PRO A 155 -12.40 24.45 -0.59
C PRO A 155 -11.37 23.94 0.44
N TYR A 156 -10.65 22.88 0.16
CA TYR A 156 -9.66 22.25 1.05
C TYR A 156 -8.22 22.60 0.68
N ALA A 157 -8.00 23.50 -0.28
CA ALA A 157 -6.69 23.86 -0.82
C ALA A 157 -5.67 24.30 0.26
N GLU A 158 -6.12 25.03 1.28
CA GLU A 158 -5.26 25.45 2.40
C GLU A 158 -4.80 24.25 3.22
N MET A 159 -5.71 23.34 3.56
CA MET A 159 -5.39 22.12 4.31
C MET A 159 -4.43 21.20 3.52
N VAL A 160 -4.62 21.09 2.22
CA VAL A 160 -3.68 20.38 1.34
C VAL A 160 -2.31 21.05 1.37
N HIS A 161 -2.24 22.37 1.20
CA HIS A 161 -0.97 23.12 1.21
C HIS A 161 -0.20 22.97 2.54
N GLU A 162 -0.91 22.91 3.66
CA GLU A 162 -0.31 22.72 4.98
C GLU A 162 0.29 21.32 5.19
N HIS A 163 -0.29 20.28 4.56
CA HIS A 163 0.04 18.89 4.86
C HIS A 163 0.77 18.16 3.72
N PHE A 164 0.59 18.56 2.47
CA PHE A 164 1.13 17.89 1.30
C PHE A 164 2.66 17.78 1.33
N MET A 165 3.15 16.55 1.29
CA MET A 165 4.58 16.17 1.35
C MET A 165 5.35 16.81 2.51
N LYS A 166 4.71 16.92 3.67
CA LYS A 166 5.34 17.38 4.93
C LYS A 166 5.93 16.22 5.71
N LEU A 167 5.32 15.04 5.70
CA LEU A 167 5.86 13.83 6.31
C LEU A 167 6.86 13.13 5.38
N VAL A 168 6.61 13.16 4.08
CA VAL A 168 7.46 12.57 3.05
C VAL A 168 7.99 13.69 2.13
N PRO A 169 8.97 14.50 2.58
CA PRO A 169 9.51 15.57 1.74
C PRO A 169 10.29 15.01 0.54
N PRO A 170 10.36 15.73 -0.60
CA PRO A 170 11.11 15.30 -1.78
C PRO A 170 12.59 14.99 -1.51
N THR A 171 13.14 15.55 -0.44
CA THR A 171 14.54 15.33 -0.01
C THR A 171 14.78 14.02 0.71
N ASP A 172 13.75 13.26 1.02
CA ASP A 172 13.84 12.02 1.79
C ASP A 172 14.63 10.94 1.01
N HIS A 173 14.24 10.68 -0.22
CA HIS A 173 14.92 9.79 -1.15
C HIS A 173 14.45 10.04 -2.60
N LYS A 174 15.16 9.42 -3.56
CA LYS A 174 14.93 9.64 -4.99
C LYS A 174 13.48 9.38 -5.45
N PHE A 175 12.79 8.37 -4.89
CA PHE A 175 11.40 8.06 -5.27
C PHE A 175 10.38 9.03 -4.66
N ALA A 176 10.66 9.61 -3.48
CA ALA A 176 9.87 10.71 -2.94
C ALA A 176 10.00 11.97 -3.80
N ALA A 177 11.21 12.25 -4.30
CA ALA A 177 11.43 13.35 -5.24
C ALA A 177 10.72 13.10 -6.58
N LEU A 178 10.78 11.87 -7.11
CA LEU A 178 10.04 11.48 -8.31
C LEU A 178 8.54 11.70 -8.12
N HIS A 179 7.99 11.19 -7.02
CA HIS A 179 6.58 11.37 -6.69
C HIS A 179 6.20 12.85 -6.66
N GLY A 180 6.94 13.68 -5.94
CA GLY A 180 6.70 15.13 -5.87
C GLY A 180 6.69 15.83 -7.23
N ALA A 181 7.47 15.34 -8.20
CA ALA A 181 7.53 15.90 -9.54
C ALA A 181 6.33 15.52 -10.43
N VAL A 182 5.82 14.27 -10.31
CA VAL A 182 4.85 13.73 -11.29
C VAL A 182 3.57 13.17 -10.69
N TRP A 183 3.30 13.38 -9.41
CA TRP A 183 2.12 12.84 -8.74
C TRP A 183 0.83 13.18 -9.49
N SER A 184 -0.13 12.27 -9.47
CA SER A 184 -1.46 12.44 -10.05
C SER A 184 -2.45 11.44 -9.43
N GLY A 185 -3.68 11.88 -9.20
CA GLY A 185 -4.70 11.08 -8.54
C GLY A 185 -4.44 10.91 -7.03
N GLY A 186 -5.10 9.91 -6.47
CA GLY A 186 -5.05 9.62 -5.05
C GLY A 186 -6.24 10.19 -4.28
N SER A 187 -6.12 10.20 -2.96
CA SER A 187 -7.24 10.43 -2.06
C SER A 187 -6.94 11.48 -1.01
N PHE A 188 -7.89 12.37 -0.77
CA PHE A 188 -7.90 13.29 0.36
C PHE A 188 -9.02 12.90 1.32
N VAL A 189 -8.68 12.65 2.59
CA VAL A 189 -9.64 12.33 3.65
C VAL A 189 -9.40 13.21 4.86
N TYR A 190 -10.48 13.81 5.38
CA TYR A 190 -10.47 14.49 6.67
C TYR A 190 -11.63 13.98 7.52
N VAL A 191 -11.32 13.50 8.72
CA VAL A 191 -12.32 13.08 9.71
C VAL A 191 -12.31 14.07 10.86
N PRO A 192 -13.42 14.80 11.08
CA PRO A 192 -13.51 15.84 12.11
C PRO A 192 -13.38 15.28 13.53
N LYS A 193 -13.01 16.17 14.45
CA LYS A 193 -12.88 15.87 15.89
C LYS A 193 -14.05 15.08 16.45
N GLY A 194 -13.73 13.94 17.08
CA GLY A 194 -14.68 13.09 17.79
C GLY A 194 -15.62 12.28 16.89
N VAL A 195 -15.44 12.32 15.56
CA VAL A 195 -16.25 11.55 14.62
C VAL A 195 -15.66 10.15 14.48
N SER A 196 -16.51 9.11 14.59
CA SER A 196 -16.14 7.72 14.34
C SER A 196 -16.83 7.23 13.07
N VAL A 197 -16.05 6.86 12.08
CA VAL A 197 -16.52 6.28 10.82
C VAL A 197 -16.59 4.77 10.99
N ALA A 198 -17.77 4.25 11.31
CA ALA A 198 -17.96 2.86 11.69
C ALA A 198 -17.73 1.85 10.56
N ILE A 199 -17.87 2.28 9.31
CA ILE A 199 -17.71 1.45 8.12
C ILE A 199 -16.53 1.99 7.31
N PRO A 200 -15.63 1.13 6.77
CA PRO A 200 -14.41 1.59 6.10
C PRO A 200 -14.69 2.49 4.87
N LEU A 201 -13.75 3.40 4.61
CA LEU A 201 -13.58 4.06 3.32
C LEU A 201 -12.55 3.29 2.50
N GLN A 202 -12.67 3.31 1.17
CA GLN A 202 -11.74 2.61 0.27
C GLN A 202 -11.28 3.48 -0.88
N SER A 203 -10.01 3.35 -1.25
CA SER A 203 -9.50 3.68 -2.59
C SER A 203 -8.98 2.42 -3.29
N TYR A 204 -9.29 2.29 -4.57
CA TYR A 204 -8.76 1.22 -5.41
C TYR A 204 -8.01 1.82 -6.62
N PHE A 205 -6.76 1.39 -6.79
CA PHE A 205 -5.87 1.87 -7.84
C PHE A 205 -5.60 0.77 -8.87
N ARG A 206 -5.99 1.01 -10.12
CA ARG A 206 -5.75 0.12 -11.25
C ARG A 206 -4.83 0.80 -12.27
N LEU A 207 -3.61 0.31 -12.45
CA LEU A 207 -2.73 0.72 -13.53
C LEU A 207 -2.95 -0.20 -14.73
N ASN A 208 -3.68 0.25 -15.75
CA ASN A 208 -3.92 -0.51 -16.97
C ASN A 208 -2.93 -0.19 -18.11
N ALA A 209 -2.36 1.00 -18.13
CA ALA A 209 -1.50 1.46 -19.22
C ALA A 209 -0.16 0.72 -19.25
N LYS A 210 0.21 0.20 -20.43
CA LYS A 210 1.49 -0.49 -20.65
C LYS A 210 2.67 0.48 -20.59
N GLY A 211 3.73 0.13 -19.85
CA GLY A 211 4.94 0.94 -19.72
C GLY A 211 4.72 2.27 -18.98
N ALA A 212 3.64 2.35 -18.19
CA ALA A 212 3.32 3.55 -17.43
C ALA A 212 3.70 3.42 -15.95
N GLY A 213 3.75 4.57 -15.28
CA GLY A 213 3.83 4.69 -13.84
C GLY A 213 2.51 5.18 -13.25
N GLN A 214 2.26 4.81 -12.00
CA GLN A 214 1.18 5.31 -11.15
C GLN A 214 1.78 5.99 -9.93
N PHE A 215 1.34 7.22 -9.63
CA PHE A 215 1.97 8.13 -8.67
C PHE A 215 0.89 8.82 -7.82
N GLU A 216 -0.06 8.06 -7.32
CA GLU A 216 -1.15 8.58 -6.49
C GLU A 216 -0.66 9.13 -5.16
N HIS A 217 -1.28 10.22 -4.70
CA HIS A 217 -1.02 10.82 -3.39
C HIS A 217 -2.23 10.62 -2.46
N THR A 218 -2.04 9.90 -1.38
CA THR A 218 -3.07 9.73 -0.35
C THR A 218 -2.71 10.57 0.88
N LEU A 219 -3.58 11.52 1.21
CA LEU A 219 -3.46 12.37 2.39
C LEU A 219 -4.67 12.16 3.30
N ILE A 220 -4.43 11.65 4.50
CA ILE A 220 -5.48 11.38 5.48
C ILE A 220 -5.17 12.13 6.79
N ILE A 221 -6.16 12.91 7.25
CA ILE A 221 -6.11 13.63 8.49
C ILE A 221 -7.27 13.14 9.38
N VAL A 222 -6.94 12.51 10.50
CA VAL A 222 -7.91 12.04 11.49
C VAL A 222 -7.73 12.91 12.74
N ASP A 223 -8.70 13.80 13.00
CA ASP A 223 -8.60 14.81 14.03
C ASP A 223 -8.81 14.23 15.43
N GLU A 224 -8.64 15.04 16.46
CA GLU A 224 -8.67 14.63 17.88
C GLU A 224 -9.89 13.75 18.22
N GLY A 225 -9.63 12.55 18.75
CA GLY A 225 -10.65 11.59 19.20
C GLY A 225 -11.49 10.97 18.06
N ALA A 226 -11.11 11.17 16.81
CA ALA A 226 -11.78 10.57 15.66
C ALA A 226 -11.27 9.15 15.38
N ASP A 227 -12.06 8.36 14.66
CA ASP A 227 -11.74 6.97 14.30
C ASP A 227 -12.08 6.69 12.84
N LEU A 228 -11.13 6.09 12.11
CA LEU A 228 -11.29 5.72 10.71
C LEU A 228 -10.61 4.39 10.40
N HIS A 229 -11.27 3.55 9.62
CA HIS A 229 -10.63 2.47 8.87
C HIS A 229 -10.60 2.85 7.38
N PHE A 230 -9.40 2.93 6.80
CA PHE A 230 -9.20 3.18 5.38
C PHE A 230 -8.56 1.97 4.71
N ILE A 231 -9.06 1.60 3.54
CA ILE A 231 -8.59 0.45 2.78
C ILE A 231 -8.05 0.91 1.42
N GLU A 232 -6.85 0.47 1.09
CA GLU A 232 -6.22 0.68 -0.20
C GLU A 232 -6.05 -0.65 -0.93
N GLY A 233 -6.63 -0.75 -2.12
CA GLY A 233 -6.43 -1.87 -3.03
C GLY A 233 -5.64 -1.43 -4.26
N CYS A 234 -4.67 -2.25 -4.69
CA CYS A 234 -3.84 -1.92 -5.85
C CYS A 234 -3.70 -3.13 -6.77
N SER A 235 -3.81 -2.91 -8.09
CA SER A 235 -3.58 -3.99 -9.06
C SER A 235 -3.11 -3.47 -10.42
N ALA A 236 -2.47 -4.36 -11.18
CA ALA A 236 -2.12 -4.14 -12.59
C ALA A 236 -2.17 -5.43 -13.40
N PRO A 237 -2.53 -5.39 -14.69
CA PRO A 237 -2.44 -6.53 -15.58
C PRO A 237 -0.98 -6.87 -15.90
N LYS A 238 -0.75 -8.09 -16.42
CA LYS A 238 0.57 -8.55 -16.80
C LYS A 238 0.99 -7.96 -18.16
N TYR A 239 2.17 -7.34 -18.19
CA TYR A 239 2.86 -6.89 -19.40
C TYR A 239 4.25 -7.51 -19.50
N ASN A 240 4.86 -7.42 -20.68
CA ASN A 240 6.25 -7.83 -20.94
C ASN A 240 7.25 -6.66 -20.87
N VAL A 241 6.83 -5.54 -20.32
CA VAL A 241 7.64 -4.34 -20.08
C VAL A 241 7.52 -3.91 -18.64
N ALA A 242 8.46 -3.12 -18.13
CA ALA A 242 8.40 -2.59 -16.79
C ALA A 242 7.23 -1.60 -16.63
N ASN A 243 6.54 -1.71 -15.52
CA ASN A 243 5.63 -0.70 -15.01
C ASN A 243 6.14 -0.24 -13.64
N LEU A 244 5.80 0.97 -13.24
CA LEU A 244 6.25 1.56 -11.98
C LEU A 244 5.06 1.98 -11.13
N HIS A 245 5.12 1.68 -9.83
CA HIS A 245 4.27 2.28 -8.83
C HIS A 245 5.15 3.03 -7.82
N ALA A 246 4.95 4.32 -7.68
CA ALA A 246 5.66 5.16 -6.72
C ALA A 246 4.69 6.17 -6.09
N GLY A 247 3.66 5.64 -5.43
CA GLY A 247 2.69 6.38 -4.66
C GLY A 247 3.28 6.97 -3.38
N CYS A 248 2.56 7.88 -2.76
CA CYS A 248 2.91 8.48 -1.48
C CYS A 248 1.68 8.55 -0.58
N VAL A 249 1.84 8.09 0.67
CA VAL A 249 0.78 8.11 1.69
C VAL A 249 1.26 8.88 2.91
N GLU A 250 0.52 9.92 3.28
CA GLU A 250 0.77 10.73 4.47
C GLU A 250 -0.44 10.71 5.39
N LEU A 251 -0.23 10.25 6.63
CA LEU A 251 -1.28 10.04 7.62
C LEU A 251 -1.01 10.90 8.85
N PHE A 252 -1.95 11.77 9.19
CA PHE A 252 -1.90 12.62 10.36
C PHE A 252 -2.94 12.15 11.36
N ILE A 253 -2.51 11.61 12.51
CA ILE A 253 -3.38 11.05 13.53
C ILE A 253 -3.32 11.97 14.76
N GLY A 254 -4.41 12.65 15.01
CA GLY A 254 -4.58 13.60 16.10
C GLY A 254 -4.59 12.97 17.49
N LYS A 255 -4.69 13.81 18.51
CA LYS A 255 -4.74 13.39 19.91
C LYS A 255 -5.91 12.41 20.15
N ASN A 256 -5.60 11.24 20.76
CA ASN A 256 -6.57 10.16 21.04
C ASN A 256 -7.35 9.69 19.80
N ALA A 257 -6.88 9.99 18.60
CA ALA A 257 -7.49 9.52 17.38
C ALA A 257 -6.99 8.11 17.00
N LYS A 258 -7.76 7.41 16.20
CA LYS A 258 -7.39 6.09 15.70
C LYS A 258 -7.54 6.02 14.17
N LEU A 259 -6.50 5.52 13.51
CA LEU A 259 -6.54 5.18 12.10
C LEU A 259 -6.07 3.74 11.91
N ARG A 260 -6.91 2.91 11.27
CA ARG A 260 -6.47 1.64 10.67
C ARG A 260 -6.31 1.86 9.19
N TYR A 261 -5.12 1.58 8.67
CA TYR A 261 -4.80 1.67 7.25
C TYR A 261 -4.46 0.28 6.69
N SER A 262 -5.35 -0.27 5.90
CA SER A 262 -5.21 -1.61 5.32
C SER A 262 -4.85 -1.52 3.85
N THR A 263 -3.82 -2.24 3.40
CA THR A 263 -3.40 -2.29 2.00
C THR A 263 -3.39 -3.71 1.50
N ILE A 264 -4.00 -3.96 0.34
CA ILE A 264 -3.84 -5.20 -0.42
C ILE A 264 -3.28 -4.87 -1.80
N GLU A 265 -2.05 -5.29 -2.03
CA GLU A 265 -1.34 -5.08 -3.28
C GLU A 265 -1.28 -6.38 -4.08
N ASN A 266 -1.87 -6.36 -5.28
CA ASN A 266 -1.86 -7.47 -6.24
C ASN A 266 -1.29 -6.99 -7.58
N TRP A 267 -0.02 -6.65 -7.56
CA TRP A 267 0.69 -6.18 -8.74
C TRP A 267 1.11 -7.34 -9.66
N SER A 268 1.20 -7.08 -10.94
CA SER A 268 1.81 -8.02 -11.89
C SER A 268 3.33 -8.16 -11.71
N LYS A 269 3.89 -9.31 -12.12
CA LYS A 269 5.33 -9.63 -11.93
C LYS A 269 6.32 -8.80 -12.78
N ASN A 270 5.86 -7.79 -13.50
CA ASN A 270 6.69 -6.80 -14.20
C ASN A 270 6.71 -5.44 -13.48
N MET A 271 5.98 -5.29 -12.37
CA MET A 271 5.85 -4.05 -11.62
C MET A 271 7.06 -3.82 -10.70
N TYR A 272 7.56 -2.60 -10.70
CA TYR A 272 8.43 -2.06 -9.65
C TYR A 272 7.57 -1.24 -8.69
N ASN A 273 7.41 -1.73 -7.47
CA ASN A 273 6.57 -1.12 -6.43
C ASN A 273 7.46 -0.40 -5.41
N LEU A 274 7.60 0.92 -5.55
CA LEU A 274 8.53 1.77 -4.79
C LEU A 274 7.76 2.83 -3.99
N ASN A 275 6.73 2.38 -3.28
CA ASN A 275 5.78 3.23 -2.55
C ASN A 275 6.34 3.74 -1.22
N THR A 276 5.93 4.93 -0.81
CA THR A 276 6.35 5.55 0.46
C THR A 276 5.15 5.89 1.31
N LYS A 277 5.08 5.33 2.55
CA LYS A 277 3.97 5.55 3.48
C LYS A 277 4.50 6.05 4.82
N ARG A 278 3.90 7.10 5.38
CA ARG A 278 4.32 7.68 6.66
C ARG A 278 3.14 8.19 7.48
N ALA A 279 3.18 7.92 8.79
CA ALA A 279 2.20 8.38 9.77
C ALA A 279 2.87 9.21 10.86
N LEU A 280 2.24 10.32 11.22
CA LEU A 280 2.54 11.10 12.43
C LEU A 280 1.42 10.86 13.44
N VAL A 281 1.80 10.42 14.65
CA VAL A 281 0.84 10.03 15.69
C VAL A 281 1.04 10.90 16.92
N GLU A 282 0.00 11.67 17.26
CA GLU A 282 -0.01 12.59 18.39
C GLU A 282 -0.40 11.89 19.71
N GLU A 283 -0.51 12.64 20.80
CA GLU A 283 -0.76 12.15 22.16
C GLU A 283 -1.94 11.17 22.22
N GLY A 284 -1.68 9.95 22.74
CA GLY A 284 -2.69 8.90 22.87
C GLY A 284 -3.26 8.38 21.55
N GLY A 285 -2.77 8.89 20.41
CA GLY A 285 -3.21 8.46 19.08
C GLY A 285 -2.73 7.04 18.73
N THR A 286 -3.41 6.38 17.81
CA THR A 286 -3.11 5.01 17.38
C THR A 286 -3.12 4.90 15.86
N ILE A 287 -2.06 4.31 15.29
CA ILE A 287 -2.00 3.85 13.91
C ILE A 287 -1.90 2.33 13.84
N GLU A 288 -2.79 1.69 13.11
CA GLU A 288 -2.74 0.27 12.80
C GLU A 288 -2.54 0.09 11.30
N TRP A 289 -1.40 -0.51 10.91
CA TRP A 289 -1.11 -0.89 9.53
C TRP A 289 -1.42 -2.36 9.32
N VAL A 290 -2.20 -2.66 8.29
CA VAL A 290 -2.45 -4.04 7.84
C VAL A 290 -2.02 -4.14 6.38
N SER A 291 -1.08 -5.04 6.06
CA SER A 291 -0.48 -5.10 4.72
C SER A 291 -0.45 -6.52 4.15
N GLY A 292 -1.03 -6.69 2.97
CA GLY A 292 -0.86 -7.87 2.12
C GLY A 292 -0.13 -7.50 0.84
N SER A 293 1.09 -8.02 0.64
CA SER A 293 1.92 -7.72 -0.53
C SER A 293 2.10 -8.96 -1.40
N PHE A 294 1.50 -8.92 -2.59
CA PHE A 294 1.52 -9.96 -3.60
C PHE A 294 1.92 -9.38 -4.95
N GLY A 295 2.55 -10.18 -5.78
CA GLY A 295 2.99 -9.73 -7.10
C GLY A 295 4.27 -8.90 -7.02
N SER A 296 4.42 -7.94 -7.95
CA SER A 296 5.62 -7.14 -8.21
C SER A 296 6.85 -7.98 -8.61
N ARG A 297 7.75 -7.39 -9.36
CA ARG A 297 9.09 -7.90 -9.60
C ARG A 297 10.02 -7.51 -8.45
N VAL A 298 9.93 -6.26 -8.06
CA VAL A 298 10.68 -5.66 -6.95
C VAL A 298 9.72 -4.81 -6.13
N SER A 299 9.79 -4.92 -4.82
CA SER A 299 9.08 -4.02 -3.90
C SER A 299 10.03 -3.37 -2.91
N TYR A 300 9.85 -2.06 -2.68
CA TYR A 300 10.36 -1.31 -1.55
C TYR A 300 9.15 -0.77 -0.78
N LEU A 301 8.81 -1.40 0.33
CA LEU A 301 7.59 -1.07 1.07
C LEU A 301 7.88 -1.03 2.57
N TYR A 302 8.08 0.18 3.11
CA TYR A 302 8.47 0.40 4.49
C TYR A 302 7.61 1.48 5.14
N PRO A 303 6.36 1.20 5.53
CA PRO A 303 5.56 2.15 6.29
C PRO A 303 6.31 2.63 7.52
N MET A 304 6.26 3.93 7.78
CA MET A 304 6.94 4.54 8.90
C MET A 304 5.93 5.20 9.84
N SER A 305 5.99 4.88 11.13
CA SER A 305 5.24 5.53 12.18
C SER A 305 6.14 6.44 13.02
N ILE A 306 5.76 7.70 13.17
CA ILE A 306 6.42 8.67 14.04
C ILE A 306 5.50 8.89 15.25
N LEU A 307 5.84 8.29 16.40
CA LEU A 307 5.10 8.40 17.64
C LEU A 307 5.54 9.67 18.39
N ASN A 308 4.90 10.77 18.06
CA ASN A 308 5.31 12.13 18.48
C ASN A 308 4.65 12.60 19.77
N GLY A 309 3.53 12.01 20.16
CA GLY A 309 2.81 12.35 21.38
C GLY A 309 2.98 11.31 22.49
N THR A 310 2.85 11.74 23.74
CA THR A 310 2.90 10.84 24.90
C THR A 310 1.83 9.75 24.79
N GLY A 311 2.22 8.49 24.99
CA GLY A 311 1.30 7.35 24.92
C GLY A 311 0.81 6.98 23.52
N ALA A 312 1.38 7.56 22.45
CA ALA A 312 1.06 7.18 21.08
C ALA A 312 1.42 5.71 20.79
N HIS A 313 0.62 5.06 19.96
CA HIS A 313 0.74 3.63 19.66
C HIS A 313 0.82 3.38 18.15
N SER A 314 1.63 2.38 17.77
CA SER A 314 1.68 1.85 16.40
C SER A 314 1.62 0.33 16.39
N GLU A 315 0.75 -0.22 15.54
CA GLU A 315 0.73 -1.64 15.23
C GLU A 315 0.97 -1.84 13.74
N PHE A 316 1.78 -2.85 13.40
CA PHE A 316 2.01 -3.28 12.02
C PHE A 316 1.79 -4.79 11.91
N THR A 317 0.84 -5.19 11.08
CA THR A 317 0.57 -6.60 10.77
C THR A 317 0.67 -6.79 9.26
N GLY A 318 1.59 -7.67 8.81
CA GLY A 318 1.86 -7.83 7.38
C GLY A 318 2.10 -9.25 6.92
N VAL A 319 1.69 -9.55 5.67
CA VAL A 319 2.06 -10.76 4.95
C VAL A 319 2.66 -10.41 3.60
N THR A 320 3.76 -11.10 3.24
CA THR A 320 4.43 -10.94 1.95
C THR A 320 4.62 -12.32 1.32
N PHE A 321 4.29 -12.44 0.03
CA PHE A 321 4.48 -13.67 -0.72
C PHE A 321 5.40 -13.40 -1.94
N ALA A 322 6.61 -13.97 -1.93
CA ALA A 322 7.60 -13.85 -3.00
C ALA A 322 7.70 -15.16 -3.80
N GLY A 323 7.24 -15.12 -5.03
CA GLY A 323 7.33 -16.23 -5.99
C GLY A 323 8.51 -16.09 -6.96
N HIS A 324 8.49 -16.90 -8.03
CA HIS A 324 9.53 -16.91 -9.05
C HIS A 324 9.84 -15.52 -9.62
N SER A 325 11.14 -15.17 -9.69
CA SER A 325 11.66 -13.89 -10.20
C SER A 325 11.23 -12.64 -9.43
N GLN A 326 10.74 -12.80 -8.19
CA GLN A 326 10.36 -11.69 -7.32
C GLN A 326 11.41 -11.45 -6.24
N ASN A 327 11.68 -10.17 -5.94
CA ASN A 327 12.53 -9.75 -4.83
C ASN A 327 11.79 -8.65 -4.06
N LEU A 328 11.11 -9.07 -2.99
CA LEU A 328 10.23 -8.21 -2.20
C LEU A 328 10.92 -7.83 -0.90
N ASP A 329 11.42 -6.60 -0.81
CA ASP A 329 12.00 -6.03 0.39
C ASP A 329 10.94 -5.16 1.08
N THR A 330 10.35 -5.70 2.13
CA THR A 330 9.26 -5.10 2.88
C THR A 330 9.64 -4.94 4.34
N GLY A 331 8.88 -4.18 5.09
CA GLY A 331 9.15 -4.02 6.50
C GLY A 331 8.43 -2.83 7.11
N CYS A 332 8.96 -2.28 8.17
CA CYS A 332 8.42 -1.08 8.78
C CYS A 332 9.49 -0.32 9.56
N LYS A 333 9.24 0.97 9.77
CA LYS A 333 10.04 1.80 10.67
C LYS A 333 9.15 2.44 11.73
N VAL A 334 9.55 2.34 12.99
CA VAL A 334 8.88 3.04 14.10
C VAL A 334 9.87 3.97 14.79
N VAL A 335 9.49 5.22 14.92
CA VAL A 335 10.26 6.24 15.65
C VAL A 335 9.48 6.63 16.92
N HIS A 336 9.97 6.19 18.07
CA HIS A 336 9.48 6.61 19.37
C HIS A 336 10.11 7.96 19.73
N ASN A 337 9.33 9.03 19.71
CA ASN A 337 9.80 10.40 19.94
C ASN A 337 9.20 11.07 21.19
N ALA A 338 8.32 10.37 21.90
CA ALA A 338 7.66 10.86 23.11
C ALA A 338 7.60 9.76 24.20
N PRO A 339 7.37 10.12 25.48
CA PRO A 339 7.29 9.16 26.57
C PRO A 339 6.11 8.19 26.45
N LYS A 340 6.26 6.98 27.01
CA LYS A 340 5.22 5.94 27.12
C LYS A 340 4.63 5.50 25.77
N THR A 341 5.38 5.70 24.71
CA THR A 341 4.98 5.23 23.36
C THR A 341 5.16 3.73 23.23
N THR A 342 4.27 3.09 22.49
CA THR A 342 4.30 1.63 22.31
C THR A 342 4.20 1.25 20.85
N SER A 343 4.88 0.15 20.47
CA SER A 343 4.72 -0.43 19.14
C SER A 343 4.76 -1.94 19.13
N VAL A 344 3.96 -2.53 18.23
CA VAL A 344 3.92 -3.97 17.98
C VAL A 344 4.04 -4.20 16.47
N VAL A 345 4.94 -5.11 16.10
CA VAL A 345 5.18 -5.47 14.70
C VAL A 345 5.09 -6.97 14.55
N ASN A 346 4.12 -7.45 13.74
CA ASN A 346 3.89 -8.85 13.44
C ASN A 346 3.94 -9.08 11.94
N THR A 347 4.92 -9.84 11.45
CA THR A 347 5.04 -10.11 10.02
C THR A 347 5.16 -11.57 9.68
N ARG A 348 4.64 -11.92 8.52
CA ARG A 348 4.73 -13.25 7.90
C ARG A 348 5.29 -13.09 6.49
N SER A 349 6.35 -13.80 6.17
CA SER A 349 6.89 -13.84 4.80
C SER A 349 6.89 -15.27 4.28
N ILE A 350 6.50 -15.43 3.03
CA ILE A 350 6.47 -16.71 2.34
C ILE A 350 7.30 -16.58 1.07
N SER A 351 8.19 -17.54 0.82
CA SER A 351 9.04 -17.55 -0.37
C SER A 351 8.95 -18.89 -1.08
N LYS A 352 8.79 -18.86 -2.42
CA LYS A 352 8.59 -20.03 -3.28
C LYS A 352 9.30 -19.87 -4.62
N SER A 353 9.75 -21.00 -5.22
CA SER A 353 10.28 -21.07 -6.58
C SER A 353 11.43 -20.10 -6.87
N GLY A 354 12.33 -19.94 -5.87
CA GLY A 354 13.47 -19.03 -5.95
C GLY A 354 13.13 -17.56 -5.67
N GLY A 355 11.93 -17.26 -5.18
CA GLY A 355 11.55 -15.93 -4.72
C GLY A 355 12.38 -15.48 -3.50
N ILE A 356 12.60 -14.19 -3.40
CA ILE A 356 13.34 -13.57 -2.28
C ILE A 356 12.39 -12.67 -1.52
N SER A 357 12.20 -12.92 -0.22
CA SER A 357 11.52 -12.01 0.69
C SER A 357 12.50 -11.48 1.71
N THR A 358 12.57 -10.18 1.86
CA THR A 358 13.37 -9.53 2.91
C THR A 358 12.42 -8.76 3.84
N PHE A 359 12.51 -9.03 5.14
CA PHE A 359 11.86 -8.21 6.15
C PHE A 359 12.88 -7.29 6.79
N ARG A 360 12.67 -5.98 6.61
CA ARG A 360 13.55 -4.93 7.12
C ARG A 360 12.81 -4.10 8.18
N SER A 361 13.17 -4.27 9.45
CA SER A 361 12.60 -3.49 10.55
C SER A 361 13.56 -2.44 11.05
N SER A 362 13.03 -1.28 11.43
CA SER A 362 13.82 -0.23 12.10
C SER A 362 13.03 0.33 13.28
N VAL A 363 13.59 0.20 14.48
CA VAL A 363 13.04 0.80 15.71
C VAL A 363 14.03 1.84 16.20
N VAL A 364 13.58 3.10 16.27
CA VAL A 364 14.38 4.23 16.78
C VAL A 364 13.69 4.76 18.04
N VAL A 365 14.40 4.76 19.16
CA VAL A 365 13.93 5.31 20.42
C VAL A 365 14.78 6.52 20.77
N THR A 366 14.22 7.72 20.66
CA THR A 366 14.93 8.95 20.94
C THR A 366 15.17 9.13 22.46
N ASN A 367 16.04 10.05 22.84
CA ASN A 367 16.30 10.37 24.24
C ASN A 367 15.08 10.94 24.99
N LYS A 368 14.05 11.37 24.28
CA LYS A 368 12.77 11.86 24.84
C LYS A 368 11.80 10.72 25.15
N ALA A 369 11.93 9.58 24.49
CA ALA A 369 10.96 8.47 24.54
C ALA A 369 11.21 7.55 25.75
N LYS A 370 11.14 8.11 26.96
CA LYS A 370 11.22 7.33 28.20
C LYS A 370 10.01 6.38 28.32
N GLN A 371 10.23 5.20 28.87
CA GLN A 371 9.22 4.16 29.03
C GLN A 371 8.59 3.71 27.71
N ALA A 372 9.37 3.80 26.61
CA ALA A 372 8.96 3.25 25.34
C ALA A 372 9.02 1.72 25.37
N ILE A 373 8.03 1.08 24.77
CA ILE A 373 7.96 -0.39 24.62
C ILE A 373 7.79 -0.74 23.14
N SER A 374 8.63 -1.62 22.62
CA SER A 374 8.50 -2.12 21.23
C SER A 374 8.72 -3.63 21.18
N SER A 375 7.82 -4.33 20.52
CA SER A 375 7.94 -5.75 20.22
C SER A 375 7.89 -5.98 18.73
N VAL A 376 8.91 -6.65 18.18
CA VAL A 376 8.97 -7.03 16.77
C VAL A 376 9.03 -8.55 16.66
N SER A 377 8.05 -9.17 16.00
CA SER A 377 8.01 -10.60 15.70
C SER A 377 7.92 -10.80 14.19
N CYS A 378 8.94 -11.40 13.61
CA CYS A 378 8.93 -11.77 12.20
C CYS A 378 9.07 -13.28 12.01
N GLN A 379 8.21 -13.85 11.17
CA GLN A 379 8.25 -15.26 10.85
C GLN A 379 8.30 -15.45 9.34
N SER A 380 9.19 -16.33 8.89
CA SER A 380 9.41 -16.60 7.48
C SER A 380 9.30 -18.08 7.18
N LEU A 381 8.58 -18.40 6.11
CA LEU A 381 8.34 -19.76 5.64
C LEU A 381 8.85 -19.90 4.20
N MET A 382 9.87 -20.73 4.00
CA MET A 382 10.34 -21.11 2.67
C MET A 382 9.68 -22.43 2.25
N LEU A 383 9.15 -22.49 1.03
CA LEU A 383 8.43 -23.65 0.52
C LEU A 383 9.32 -24.64 -0.25
N ASP A 384 10.57 -24.22 -0.53
CA ASP A 384 11.57 -25.01 -1.26
C ASP A 384 13.01 -24.69 -0.83
N ASN A 385 13.97 -25.30 -1.50
CA ASN A 385 15.40 -25.18 -1.18
C ASN A 385 16.14 -24.08 -1.94
N ILE A 386 15.50 -23.42 -2.92
CA ILE A 386 16.09 -22.37 -3.76
C ILE A 386 15.59 -20.98 -3.42
N SER A 387 14.49 -20.89 -2.67
CA SER A 387 13.93 -19.64 -2.18
C SER A 387 14.74 -19.07 -1.02
N ARG A 388 14.68 -17.76 -0.86
CA ARG A 388 15.43 -17.04 0.18
C ARG A 388 14.50 -16.17 1.03
N SER A 389 14.80 -16.12 2.33
CA SER A 389 14.16 -15.18 3.25
C SER A 389 15.23 -14.54 4.14
N ASP A 390 15.25 -13.21 4.16
CA ASP A 390 16.17 -12.42 4.96
C ASP A 390 15.41 -11.61 6.01
N THR A 391 16.05 -11.43 7.17
CA THR A 391 15.59 -10.51 8.22
C THR A 391 16.72 -9.54 8.56
N ILE A 392 16.44 -8.23 8.43
CA ILE A 392 17.43 -7.16 8.63
C ILE A 392 16.91 -6.20 9.71
N PRO A 393 17.17 -6.48 10.99
CA PRO A 393 16.77 -5.61 12.08
C PRO A 393 17.73 -4.42 12.24
N ALA A 394 17.19 -3.23 12.51
CA ALA A 394 17.94 -2.07 12.94
C ALA A 394 17.31 -1.50 14.22
N ILE A 395 18.06 -1.43 15.29
CA ILE A 395 17.60 -0.96 16.61
C ILE A 395 18.53 0.15 17.08
N ASP A 396 17.99 1.36 17.24
CA ASP A 396 18.71 2.54 17.74
C ASP A 396 17.99 3.06 18.99
N VAL A 397 18.52 2.72 20.17
CA VAL A 397 17.95 3.11 21.47
C VAL A 397 18.84 4.12 22.16
N ARG A 398 18.33 5.33 22.35
CA ARG A 398 19.07 6.47 22.90
C ARG A 398 18.66 6.83 24.34
N THR A 399 17.92 5.96 25.03
CA THR A 399 17.53 6.09 26.43
C THR A 399 17.69 4.76 27.16
N ALA A 400 18.05 4.77 28.42
CA ALA A 400 18.13 3.56 29.26
C ALA A 400 16.75 3.09 29.78
N ASP A 401 15.72 3.93 29.65
CA ASP A 401 14.36 3.69 30.13
C ASP A 401 13.44 3.29 28.97
N ALA A 402 13.72 2.12 28.37
CA ALA A 402 12.93 1.54 27.28
C ALA A 402 13.03 0.00 27.31
N ASP A 403 11.99 -0.68 26.84
CA ASP A 403 11.93 -2.13 26.69
C ASP A 403 11.70 -2.49 25.22
N ILE A 404 12.72 -3.07 24.57
CA ILE A 404 12.70 -3.33 23.12
C ILE A 404 13.04 -4.78 22.86
N GLY A 405 12.09 -5.53 22.29
CA GLY A 405 12.24 -6.92 21.89
C GLY A 405 12.17 -7.14 20.38
N HIS A 406 13.01 -8.03 19.86
CA HIS A 406 12.94 -8.50 18.48
C HIS A 406 13.11 -10.03 18.45
N GLU A 407 12.13 -10.72 17.89
CA GLU A 407 12.16 -12.16 17.66
C GLU A 407 12.02 -12.46 16.16
N ALA A 408 12.91 -13.32 15.63
CA ALA A 408 12.84 -13.81 14.27
C ALA A 408 12.76 -15.34 14.23
N LYS A 409 11.82 -15.88 13.45
CA LYS A 409 11.69 -17.31 13.19
C LYS A 409 11.72 -17.54 11.68
N ILE A 410 12.75 -18.22 11.19
CA ILE A 410 12.90 -18.57 9.78
C ILE A 410 12.94 -20.08 9.67
N GLY A 411 12.05 -20.63 8.86
CA GLY A 411 11.93 -22.06 8.68
C GLY A 411 11.50 -22.47 7.28
N ARG A 412 11.55 -23.76 7.04
CA ARG A 412 10.96 -24.39 5.86
C ARG A 412 9.65 -25.06 6.22
N ILE A 413 8.82 -25.28 5.21
CA ILE A 413 7.62 -26.09 5.37
C ILE A 413 8.02 -27.47 5.87
N SER A 414 7.30 -27.97 6.88
CA SER A 414 7.58 -29.28 7.48
C SER A 414 7.07 -30.39 6.58
N ASP A 415 7.96 -31.23 6.07
CA ASP A 415 7.59 -32.43 5.30
C ASP A 415 6.75 -33.41 6.14
N ASP A 416 7.00 -33.49 7.45
CA ASP A 416 6.19 -34.29 8.36
C ASP A 416 4.75 -33.78 8.48
N ALA A 417 4.57 -32.45 8.53
CA ALA A 417 3.24 -31.84 8.56
C ALA A 417 2.49 -32.06 7.23
N VAL A 418 3.17 -31.95 6.11
CA VAL A 418 2.61 -32.25 4.78
C VAL A 418 2.23 -33.72 4.70
N PHE A 419 3.12 -34.64 5.07
CA PHE A 419 2.87 -36.07 5.08
C PHE A 419 1.68 -36.46 5.99
N TYR A 420 1.57 -35.84 7.17
CA TYR A 420 0.45 -36.04 8.07
C TYR A 420 -0.91 -35.72 7.43
N LEU A 421 -1.00 -34.59 6.72
CA LEU A 421 -2.20 -34.20 5.98
C LEU A 421 -2.47 -35.15 4.80
N MET A 422 -1.43 -35.54 4.06
CA MET A 422 -1.53 -36.52 2.97
C MET A 422 -2.03 -37.88 3.46
N SER A 423 -1.60 -38.32 4.63
CA SER A 423 -2.06 -39.60 5.25
C SER A 423 -3.56 -39.58 5.56
N ARG A 424 -4.21 -38.42 5.55
CA ARG A 424 -5.65 -38.23 5.72
C ARG A 424 -6.41 -38.06 4.42
N GLY A 425 -5.75 -38.29 3.28
CA GLY A 425 -6.35 -38.23 1.95
C GLY A 425 -6.33 -36.83 1.27
N ILE A 426 -5.61 -35.89 1.86
CA ILE A 426 -5.42 -34.56 1.26
C ILE A 426 -4.26 -34.64 0.25
N SER A 427 -4.39 -34.02 -0.92
CA SER A 427 -3.30 -33.96 -1.90
C SER A 427 -2.10 -33.17 -1.34
N GLU A 428 -0.89 -33.41 -1.85
CA GLU A 428 0.29 -32.66 -1.41
C GLU A 428 0.14 -31.15 -1.64
N GLU A 429 -0.38 -30.76 -2.81
CA GLU A 429 -0.62 -29.37 -3.16
C GLU A 429 -1.59 -28.69 -2.17
N GLU A 430 -2.71 -29.35 -1.90
CA GLU A 430 -3.70 -28.86 -0.97
C GLU A 430 -3.18 -28.83 0.48
N ALA A 431 -2.42 -29.83 0.91
CA ALA A 431 -1.77 -29.85 2.22
C ALA A 431 -0.81 -28.68 2.40
N ARG A 432 0.02 -28.40 1.41
CA ARG A 432 0.92 -27.22 1.40
C ARG A 432 0.13 -25.91 1.42
N ALA A 433 -0.93 -25.79 0.61
CA ALA A 433 -1.79 -24.61 0.59
C ALA A 433 -2.48 -24.37 1.94
N MET A 434 -2.96 -25.42 2.60
CA MET A 434 -3.56 -25.32 3.95
C MET A 434 -2.55 -24.83 4.99
N ILE A 435 -1.32 -25.32 4.98
CA ILE A 435 -0.26 -24.89 5.91
C ILE A 435 0.07 -23.40 5.68
N VAL A 436 0.19 -22.98 4.43
CA VAL A 436 0.51 -21.59 4.06
C VAL A 436 -0.63 -20.65 4.43
N SER A 437 -1.89 -21.05 4.16
CA SER A 437 -3.06 -20.26 4.56
C SER A 437 -3.14 -20.11 6.07
N GLY A 438 -2.93 -21.17 6.83
CA GLY A 438 -2.87 -21.12 8.30
C GLY A 438 -1.72 -20.24 8.82
N PHE A 439 -0.58 -20.22 8.12
CA PHE A 439 0.53 -19.33 8.47
C PHE A 439 0.19 -17.85 8.25
N ALA A 440 -0.60 -17.52 7.21
CA ALA A 440 -1.02 -16.15 6.89
C ALA A 440 -2.32 -15.70 7.61
N ASP A 441 -3.04 -16.60 8.28
CA ASP A 441 -4.39 -16.40 8.83
C ASP A 441 -4.50 -15.21 9.80
N ASN A 442 -3.44 -14.90 10.55
CA ASN A 442 -3.45 -13.75 11.45
C ASN A 442 -3.69 -12.42 10.73
N VAL A 443 -3.19 -12.29 9.49
CA VAL A 443 -3.37 -11.07 8.69
C VAL A 443 -4.78 -11.01 8.10
N SER A 444 -5.30 -12.15 7.62
CA SER A 444 -6.64 -12.20 7.02
C SER A 444 -7.74 -11.83 8.03
N LYS A 445 -7.55 -12.18 9.30
CA LYS A 445 -8.50 -11.85 10.38
C LYS A 445 -8.60 -10.36 10.72
N GLU A 446 -7.59 -9.57 10.34
CA GLU A 446 -7.59 -8.11 10.54
C GLU A 446 -8.29 -7.35 9.40
N LEU A 447 -8.65 -8.03 8.31
CA LEU A 447 -9.30 -7.47 7.14
C LEU A 447 -10.82 -7.66 7.19
N PRO A 448 -11.62 -6.76 6.58
CA PRO A 448 -13.01 -7.06 6.25
C PRO A 448 -13.12 -8.34 5.40
N LEU A 449 -14.28 -9.02 5.48
CA LEU A 449 -14.47 -10.35 4.90
C LEU A 449 -14.08 -10.42 3.41
N GLU A 450 -14.49 -9.44 2.62
CA GLU A 450 -14.23 -9.41 1.18
C GLU A 450 -12.72 -9.36 0.86
N TYR A 451 -11.96 -8.58 1.65
CA TYR A 451 -10.52 -8.47 1.51
C TYR A 451 -9.78 -9.68 2.09
N ALA A 452 -10.31 -10.29 3.12
CA ALA A 452 -9.81 -11.57 3.64
C ALA A 452 -9.97 -12.68 2.59
N VAL A 453 -11.10 -12.70 1.88
CA VAL A 453 -11.34 -13.61 0.75
C VAL A 453 -10.36 -13.34 -0.39
N GLU A 454 -10.18 -12.07 -0.79
CA GLU A 454 -9.20 -11.69 -1.83
C GLU A 454 -7.79 -12.14 -1.46
N MET A 455 -7.33 -11.84 -0.26
CA MET A 455 -6.00 -12.24 0.22
C MET A 455 -5.80 -13.76 0.21
N ASN A 456 -6.78 -14.51 0.71
CA ASN A 456 -6.71 -15.97 0.73
C ASN A 456 -6.71 -16.56 -0.69
N ASN A 457 -7.48 -15.96 -1.61
CA ASN A 457 -7.47 -16.32 -3.01
C ASN A 457 -6.11 -16.05 -3.68
N LEU A 458 -5.48 -14.91 -3.39
CA LEU A 458 -4.15 -14.59 -3.89
C LEU A 458 -3.09 -15.58 -3.37
N ILE A 459 -3.15 -15.97 -2.09
CA ILE A 459 -2.28 -17.01 -1.53
C ILE A 459 -2.48 -18.33 -2.28
N ARG A 460 -3.71 -18.75 -2.54
CA ARG A 460 -4.00 -19.99 -3.29
C ARG A 460 -3.50 -19.93 -4.72
N LEU A 461 -3.70 -18.81 -5.42
CA LEU A 461 -3.18 -18.59 -6.78
C LEU A 461 -1.65 -18.69 -6.83
N GLU A 462 -0.97 -18.10 -5.86
CA GLU A 462 0.49 -18.20 -5.77
C GLU A 462 0.93 -19.62 -5.39
N MET A 463 0.09 -20.43 -4.75
CA MET A 463 0.38 -21.84 -4.44
C MET A 463 0.15 -22.78 -5.63
N GLN A 464 -0.70 -22.44 -6.60
CA GLN A 464 -0.93 -23.25 -7.79
C GLN A 464 0.36 -23.42 -8.61
N GLY A 465 0.52 -24.57 -9.24
CA GLY A 465 1.72 -24.89 -10.03
C GLY A 465 2.98 -25.17 -9.20
N SER A 466 2.83 -25.59 -7.94
CA SER A 466 3.96 -25.91 -7.05
C SER A 466 4.55 -27.29 -7.24
N ILE A 467 3.98 -28.11 -8.11
CA ILE A 467 4.49 -29.45 -8.45
C ILE A 467 5.04 -29.40 -9.86
N GLY A 468 6.34 -29.19 -10.00
CA GLY A 468 7.12 -29.20 -11.23
C GLY A 468 8.58 -29.29 -10.92
#